data_60321f92f359240b1903f16226eb5753
#
_entry.id   60321f92f359240b1903f16226eb5753
#
_cell.length_a   1.000
_cell.length_b   1.000
_cell.length_c   1.000
_cell.angle_alpha   90.00
_cell.angle_beta   90.00
_cell.angle_gamma   90.00
#
_symmetry.space_group_name_H-M   'P 1'
#
loop_
_entity.id
_entity.type
_entity.pdbx_description
1 polymer ?
#
loop_
_entity_poly.entity_id
_entity_poly.type
_entity_poly.pdbx_seq_one_letter_code
_entity_poly.pdbx_strand_id
1 'polypeptide(L)'
;MAMTTKQAAEKWGISDRRVRTLCVNGQIDGAWREGKLWFVPDNAPKPADGRIRGKETLLAQIERKKIELDSRRPLTEGEVARLNEDFMIEYTYNSNAIEGNTLTLRETDMVLKGLTIDQKPLKDHMEAVGHKDAFYFICDLVKDRTPLSETVIKQIHSLVLADKPLDRGVYRRVPVRIMGAKQDPVQPYLIEPKMNDLMQQYATDERNIVEKLADLHIAFESIHPFIDGNGRTGRLIINLELMKAGYPPIDIKFTDRMRYYDAFDHRSEMVKLFAEYLNKRLDQYLEVTDYMEG
;
A
#
# COMPACT_ATOMS: atom_id res chain seq x y z
N MET A 1 -1.54 53.04 6.98
CA MET A 1 -2.57 53.38 5.99
C MET A 1 -3.50 52.17 5.83
N ALA A 2 -4.69 52.38 5.30
CA ALA A 2 -5.68 51.30 5.17
C ALA A 2 -6.27 51.28 3.75
N MET A 3 -6.59 50.10 3.29
CA MET A 3 -7.24 49.85 1.99
C MET A 3 -8.75 49.64 2.20
N THR A 4 -9.56 50.07 1.26
CA THR A 4 -10.94 49.61 1.14
C THR A 4 -10.95 48.14 0.65
N THR A 5 -12.08 47.45 0.87
CA THR A 5 -12.24 46.07 0.37
C THR A 5 -12.06 45.96 -1.14
N LYS A 6 -12.40 47.03 -1.89
CA LYS A 6 -12.21 47.08 -3.34
C LYS A 6 -10.73 47.16 -3.73
N GLN A 7 -9.94 47.98 -3.02
CA GLN A 7 -8.48 48.06 -3.23
C GLN A 7 -7.76 46.78 -2.82
N ALA A 8 -8.17 46.16 -1.73
CA ALA A 8 -7.66 44.86 -1.30
C ALA A 8 -8.00 43.78 -2.33
N ALA A 9 -9.18 43.79 -2.93
CA ALA A 9 -9.61 42.88 -3.99
C ALA A 9 -8.72 42.99 -5.22
N GLU A 10 -8.40 44.20 -5.68
CA GLU A 10 -7.50 44.47 -6.78
C GLU A 10 -6.06 43.96 -6.48
N LYS A 11 -5.53 44.31 -5.29
CA LYS A 11 -4.21 43.92 -4.83
C LYS A 11 -4.04 42.38 -4.74
N TRP A 12 -5.08 41.66 -4.32
CA TRP A 12 -5.04 40.22 -4.08
C TRP A 12 -5.56 39.37 -5.26
N GLY A 13 -6.12 40.01 -6.32
CA GLY A 13 -6.67 39.30 -7.48
C GLY A 13 -7.90 38.46 -7.14
N ILE A 14 -8.78 38.96 -6.23
CA ILE A 14 -10.03 38.29 -5.84
C ILE A 14 -11.20 39.30 -5.88
N SER A 15 -12.43 38.80 -5.80
CA SER A 15 -13.60 39.71 -5.82
C SER A 15 -13.77 40.49 -4.52
N ASP A 16 -14.29 41.74 -4.58
CA ASP A 16 -14.65 42.57 -3.42
C ASP A 16 -15.60 41.82 -2.46
N ARG A 17 -16.56 41.08 -2.99
CA ARG A 17 -17.45 40.23 -2.21
C ARG A 17 -16.66 39.21 -1.37
N ARG A 18 -15.59 38.61 -1.95
CA ARG A 18 -14.75 37.66 -1.23
C ARG A 18 -13.97 38.34 -0.09
N VAL A 19 -13.40 39.53 -0.32
CA VAL A 19 -12.70 40.29 0.72
C VAL A 19 -13.64 40.60 1.87
N ARG A 20 -14.88 41.09 1.61
CA ARG A 20 -15.86 41.34 2.64
C ARG A 20 -16.20 40.09 3.47
N THR A 21 -16.35 38.95 2.81
CA THR A 21 -16.59 37.67 3.51
C THR A 21 -15.42 37.32 4.43
N LEU A 22 -14.17 37.52 3.98
CA LEU A 22 -12.96 37.28 4.79
C LEU A 22 -12.88 38.22 5.99
N CYS A 23 -13.27 39.52 5.83
CA CYS A 23 -13.39 40.48 6.94
C CYS A 23 -14.44 40.04 7.95
N VAL A 24 -15.64 39.68 7.50
CA VAL A 24 -16.76 39.24 8.36
C VAL A 24 -16.38 38.02 9.19
N ASN A 25 -15.62 37.10 8.60
CA ASN A 25 -15.19 35.87 9.23
C ASN A 25 -13.91 36.03 10.09
N GLY A 26 -13.39 37.25 10.27
CA GLY A 26 -12.18 37.48 11.05
C GLY A 26 -10.90 36.89 10.47
N GLN A 27 -10.87 36.61 9.16
CA GLN A 27 -9.74 35.95 8.48
C GLN A 27 -8.68 36.94 7.98
N ILE A 28 -8.86 38.24 8.24
CA ILE A 28 -7.88 39.29 7.92
C ILE A 28 -7.52 40.01 9.23
N ASP A 29 -6.31 39.78 9.69
CA ASP A 29 -5.82 40.41 10.91
C ASP A 29 -5.82 41.91 10.78
N GLY A 30 -6.36 42.61 11.81
CA GLY A 30 -6.42 44.05 11.86
C GLY A 30 -7.45 44.68 10.92
N ALA A 31 -8.33 43.90 10.27
CA ALA A 31 -9.46 44.48 9.54
C ALA A 31 -10.51 45.02 10.50
N TRP A 32 -11.03 46.20 10.19
CA TRP A 32 -12.08 46.84 11.01
C TRP A 32 -13.23 47.36 10.16
N ARG A 33 -14.33 47.65 10.82
CA ARG A 33 -15.53 48.18 10.16
C ARG A 33 -15.84 49.60 10.64
N GLU A 34 -16.08 50.48 9.69
CA GLU A 34 -16.53 51.83 10.00
C GLU A 34 -17.86 52.09 9.24
N GLY A 35 -18.95 52.21 10.01
CA GLY A 35 -20.29 52.24 9.45
C GLY A 35 -20.64 50.97 8.64
N LYS A 36 -20.87 51.13 7.33
CA LYS A 36 -21.16 50.00 6.41
C LYS A 36 -19.94 49.50 5.65
N LEU A 37 -18.77 50.12 5.82
CA LEU A 37 -17.57 49.85 5.07
C LEU A 37 -16.56 49.06 5.89
N TRP A 38 -15.90 48.10 5.25
CA TRP A 38 -14.75 47.37 5.81
C TRP A 38 -13.45 47.98 5.30
N PHE A 39 -12.48 48.05 6.18
CA PHE A 39 -11.12 48.51 5.92
C PHE A 39 -10.13 47.38 6.27
N VAL A 40 -9.07 47.29 5.48
CA VAL A 40 -8.02 46.28 5.61
C VAL A 40 -6.68 47.01 5.73
N PRO A 41 -5.78 46.63 6.65
CA PRO A 41 -4.43 47.19 6.72
C PRO A 41 -3.68 47.03 5.38
N ASP A 42 -2.93 48.06 4.97
CA ASP A 42 -2.18 48.06 3.71
C ASP A 42 -1.14 46.92 3.62
N ASN A 43 -0.61 46.54 4.79
CA ASN A 43 0.37 45.46 4.94
C ASN A 43 -0.25 44.07 5.19
N ALA A 44 -1.57 43.96 5.25
CA ALA A 44 -2.22 42.67 5.46
C ALA A 44 -1.87 41.72 4.30
N PRO A 45 -1.39 40.50 4.59
CA PRO A 45 -1.19 39.50 3.59
C PRO A 45 -2.52 38.99 3.03
N LYS A 46 -2.54 38.54 1.78
CA LYS A 46 -3.71 37.85 1.23
C LYS A 46 -4.01 36.62 2.11
N PRO A 47 -5.19 36.52 2.72
CA PRO A 47 -5.54 35.32 3.48
C PRO A 47 -5.43 34.08 2.57
N ALA A 48 -4.90 32.99 3.11
CA ALA A 48 -4.86 31.72 2.38
C ALA A 48 -6.29 31.36 1.96
N ASP A 49 -6.48 30.98 0.70
CA ASP A 49 -7.78 30.54 0.24
C ASP A 49 -8.13 29.25 0.98
N GLY A 50 -9.03 29.33 1.93
CA GLY A 50 -9.51 28.16 2.70
C GLY A 50 -10.19 27.08 1.83
N ARG A 51 -10.39 27.36 0.52
CA ARG A 51 -10.76 26.38 -0.49
C ARG A 51 -9.52 25.63 -1.01
N ILE A 52 -8.30 26.17 -0.80
CA ILE A 52 -7.00 25.55 -1.04
C ILE A 52 -6.37 25.07 0.29
N ARG A 53 -7.13 24.70 1.28
CA ARG A 53 -6.78 23.53 2.07
C ARG A 53 -7.09 22.37 1.14
N GLY A 54 -6.12 22.04 0.27
CA GLY A 54 -6.17 20.86 -0.54
C GLY A 54 -6.56 19.74 0.42
N LYS A 55 -7.56 18.92 0.06
CA LYS A 55 -7.80 17.66 0.77
C LYS A 55 -6.43 17.05 0.99
N GLU A 56 -6.07 16.85 2.26
CA GLU A 56 -4.82 16.17 2.61
C GLU A 56 -4.67 14.98 1.67
N THR A 57 -3.54 14.88 0.98
CA THR A 57 -3.33 13.77 0.04
C THR A 57 -3.37 12.46 0.80
N LEU A 58 -3.75 11.38 0.15
CA LEU A 58 -3.82 10.07 0.80
C LEU A 58 -2.46 9.65 1.38
N LEU A 59 -1.36 9.98 0.68
CA LEU A 59 0.00 9.73 1.19
C LEU A 59 0.30 10.56 2.45
N ALA A 60 -0.11 11.83 2.49
CA ALA A 60 0.05 12.65 3.69
C ALA A 60 -0.78 12.13 4.88
N GLN A 61 -1.98 11.59 4.63
CA GLN A 61 -2.78 10.92 5.67
C GLN A 61 -2.07 9.68 6.23
N ILE A 62 -1.47 8.87 5.36
CA ILE A 62 -0.70 7.68 5.74
C ILE A 62 0.48 8.08 6.64
N GLU A 63 1.26 9.09 6.24
CA GLU A 63 2.39 9.58 7.02
C GLU A 63 1.95 10.08 8.40
N ARG A 64 0.89 10.88 8.46
CA ARG A 64 0.34 11.37 9.73
C ARG A 64 -0.09 10.22 10.64
N LYS A 65 -0.84 9.23 10.10
CA LYS A 65 -1.29 8.06 10.86
C LYS A 65 -0.11 7.20 11.31
N LYS A 66 0.94 7.09 10.49
CA LYS A 66 2.17 6.37 10.87
C LYS A 66 2.87 7.05 12.04
N ILE A 67 3.03 8.38 11.99
CA ILE A 67 3.60 9.17 13.09
C ILE A 67 2.76 8.98 14.36
N GLU A 68 1.43 9.02 14.23
CA GLU A 68 0.51 8.78 15.35
C GLU A 68 0.67 7.37 15.92
N LEU A 69 0.70 6.33 15.09
CA LEU A 69 0.92 4.95 15.51
C LEU A 69 2.27 4.77 16.22
N ASP A 70 3.35 5.39 15.69
CA ASP A 70 4.68 5.33 16.27
C ASP A 70 4.80 6.09 17.61
N SER A 71 3.93 7.08 17.85
CA SER A 71 3.89 7.82 19.10
C SER A 71 3.20 7.05 20.24
N ARG A 72 2.45 6.01 19.89
CA ARG A 72 1.76 5.15 20.87
C ARG A 72 2.72 4.10 21.43
N ARG A 73 2.31 3.44 22.51
CA ARG A 73 3.08 2.31 23.03
C ARG A 73 3.25 1.23 21.94
N PRO A 74 4.39 0.54 21.89
CA PRO A 74 4.54 -0.58 20.98
C PRO A 74 3.54 -1.70 21.33
N LEU A 75 3.05 -2.39 20.30
CA LEU A 75 2.27 -3.60 20.49
C LEU A 75 3.15 -4.68 21.13
N THR A 76 2.57 -5.43 22.06
CA THR A 76 3.22 -6.60 22.64
C THR A 76 3.35 -7.72 21.60
N GLU A 77 4.27 -8.66 21.81
CA GLU A 77 4.42 -9.83 20.93
C GLU A 77 3.11 -10.62 20.77
N GLY A 78 2.32 -10.75 21.83
CA GLY A 78 1.02 -11.43 21.79
C GLY A 78 -0.03 -10.70 20.95
N GLU A 79 -0.05 -9.36 21.01
CA GLU A 79 -0.94 -8.54 20.20
C GLU A 79 -0.56 -8.62 18.71
N VAL A 80 0.74 -8.53 18.40
CA VAL A 80 1.24 -8.70 17.03
C VAL A 80 0.94 -10.10 16.50
N ALA A 81 1.13 -11.14 17.31
CA ALA A 81 0.85 -12.52 16.91
C ALA A 81 -0.63 -12.69 16.56
N ARG A 82 -1.54 -12.17 17.38
CA ARG A 82 -2.99 -12.24 17.13
C ARG A 82 -3.40 -11.45 15.88
N LEU A 83 -2.90 -10.22 15.73
CA LEU A 83 -3.16 -9.41 14.53
C LEU A 83 -2.67 -10.09 13.25
N ASN A 84 -1.53 -10.78 13.33
CA ASN A 84 -0.99 -11.54 12.21
C ASN A 84 -1.79 -12.82 11.93
N GLU A 85 -2.28 -13.51 12.94
CA GLU A 85 -3.10 -14.72 12.76
C GLU A 85 -4.42 -14.39 12.05
N ASP A 86 -5.17 -13.39 12.54
CA ASP A 86 -6.41 -12.94 11.91
C ASP A 86 -6.17 -12.45 10.46
N PHE A 87 -5.12 -11.65 10.27
CA PHE A 87 -4.73 -11.15 8.96
C PHE A 87 -4.35 -12.29 8.00
N MET A 88 -3.56 -13.24 8.45
CA MET A 88 -2.99 -14.31 7.63
C MET A 88 -4.08 -15.16 6.96
N ILE A 89 -5.19 -15.45 7.65
CA ILE A 89 -6.28 -16.26 7.10
C ILE A 89 -6.93 -15.55 5.90
N GLU A 90 -7.33 -14.27 6.09
CA GLU A 90 -7.93 -13.48 5.01
C GLU A 90 -6.95 -13.23 3.87
N TYR A 91 -5.70 -12.89 4.19
CA TYR A 91 -4.66 -12.64 3.22
C TYR A 91 -4.35 -13.88 2.38
N THR A 92 -4.26 -15.05 3.01
CA THR A 92 -4.07 -16.32 2.28
C THR A 92 -5.24 -16.59 1.34
N TYR A 93 -6.47 -16.41 1.82
CA TYR A 93 -7.65 -16.56 0.98
C TYR A 93 -7.62 -15.62 -0.22
N ASN A 94 -7.53 -14.31 0.02
CA ASN A 94 -7.60 -13.30 -1.03
C ASN A 94 -6.46 -13.46 -2.04
N SER A 95 -5.23 -13.63 -1.57
CA SER A 95 -4.05 -13.76 -2.43
C SER A 95 -4.11 -15.00 -3.34
N ASN A 96 -4.60 -16.13 -2.85
CA ASN A 96 -4.78 -17.33 -3.66
C ASN A 96 -6.02 -17.24 -4.57
N ALA A 97 -7.13 -16.67 -4.10
CA ALA A 97 -8.35 -16.49 -4.91
C ALA A 97 -8.10 -15.57 -6.12
N ILE A 98 -7.27 -14.53 -5.99
CA ILE A 98 -6.84 -13.69 -7.11
C ILE A 98 -6.22 -14.54 -8.22
N GLU A 99 -5.46 -15.58 -7.89
CA GLU A 99 -4.81 -16.49 -8.85
C GLU A 99 -5.70 -17.67 -9.26
N GLY A 100 -6.96 -17.73 -8.80
CA GLY A 100 -7.93 -18.72 -9.23
C GLY A 100 -8.06 -19.95 -8.32
N ASN A 101 -7.49 -19.92 -7.11
CA ASN A 101 -7.75 -20.95 -6.09
C ASN A 101 -9.24 -20.97 -5.74
N THR A 102 -9.80 -22.16 -5.55
CA THR A 102 -11.25 -22.37 -5.42
C THR A 102 -11.74 -22.50 -3.99
N LEU A 103 -10.85 -22.44 -2.99
CA LEU A 103 -11.23 -22.45 -1.57
C LEU A 103 -12.00 -21.16 -1.23
N THR A 104 -13.05 -21.28 -0.46
CA THR A 104 -13.70 -20.14 0.20
C THR A 104 -12.88 -19.69 1.41
N LEU A 105 -13.16 -18.50 1.97
CA LEU A 105 -12.49 -18.01 3.18
C LEU A 105 -12.60 -19.03 4.33
N ARG A 106 -13.80 -19.61 4.54
CA ARG A 106 -14.03 -20.61 5.58
C ARG A 106 -13.25 -21.90 5.32
N GLU A 107 -13.22 -22.37 4.08
CA GLU A 107 -12.45 -23.56 3.69
C GLU A 107 -10.95 -23.31 3.85
N THR A 108 -10.48 -22.11 3.50
CA THR A 108 -9.08 -21.71 3.73
C THR A 108 -8.74 -21.80 5.22
N ASP A 109 -9.54 -21.22 6.11
CA ASP A 109 -9.33 -21.34 7.57
C ASP A 109 -9.27 -22.79 8.02
N MET A 110 -10.18 -23.65 7.53
CA MET A 110 -10.19 -25.09 7.85
C MET A 110 -8.90 -25.79 7.35
N VAL A 111 -8.46 -25.50 6.14
CA VAL A 111 -7.21 -26.06 5.58
C VAL A 111 -6.00 -25.61 6.39
N LEU A 112 -5.94 -24.34 6.79
CA LEU A 112 -4.84 -23.81 7.61
C LEU A 112 -4.80 -24.41 9.03
N LYS A 113 -5.92 -24.95 9.51
CA LYS A 113 -6.05 -25.75 10.73
C LYS A 113 -5.78 -27.24 10.55
N GLY A 114 -5.35 -27.65 9.33
CA GLY A 114 -4.97 -29.04 9.03
C GLY A 114 -6.11 -29.94 8.56
N LEU A 115 -7.27 -29.37 8.22
CA LEU A 115 -8.41 -30.14 7.67
C LEU A 115 -8.32 -30.21 6.15
N THR A 116 -8.82 -31.29 5.55
CA THR A 116 -9.01 -31.42 4.11
C THR A 116 -10.45 -31.15 3.75
N ILE A 117 -10.64 -30.49 2.59
CA ILE A 117 -11.97 -30.15 2.07
C ILE A 117 -12.30 -31.10 0.92
N ASP A 118 -13.40 -31.80 1.04
CA ASP A 118 -13.89 -32.70 -0.01
C ASP A 118 -14.18 -31.96 -1.32
N GLN A 119 -13.94 -32.61 -2.45
CA GLN A 119 -14.15 -32.08 -3.80
C GLN A 119 -13.34 -30.82 -4.17
N LYS A 120 -12.31 -30.48 -3.38
CA LYS A 120 -11.36 -29.42 -3.71
C LYS A 120 -10.02 -30.01 -4.18
N PRO A 121 -9.38 -29.42 -5.21
CA PRO A 121 -8.09 -29.89 -5.69
C PRO A 121 -7.03 -29.88 -4.57
N LEU A 122 -6.20 -30.92 -4.52
CA LEU A 122 -5.06 -30.96 -3.59
C LEU A 122 -4.14 -29.74 -3.78
N LYS A 123 -3.97 -29.28 -5.02
CA LYS A 123 -3.23 -28.08 -5.36
C LYS A 123 -3.70 -26.88 -4.53
N ASP A 124 -5.01 -26.66 -4.44
CA ASP A 124 -5.58 -25.52 -3.73
C ASP A 124 -5.24 -25.55 -2.22
N HIS A 125 -5.22 -26.75 -1.62
CA HIS A 125 -4.78 -26.94 -0.23
C HIS A 125 -3.28 -26.62 -0.07
N MET A 126 -2.45 -27.12 -0.97
CA MET A 126 -1.00 -26.90 -0.92
C MET A 126 -0.65 -25.43 -1.14
N GLU A 127 -1.36 -24.73 -2.01
CA GLU A 127 -1.19 -23.29 -2.22
C GLU A 127 -1.56 -22.48 -0.96
N ALA A 128 -2.65 -22.84 -0.26
CA ALA A 128 -3.04 -22.16 0.98
C ALA A 128 -1.99 -22.40 2.08
N VAL A 129 -1.54 -23.64 2.28
CA VAL A 129 -0.52 -23.96 3.28
C VAL A 129 0.81 -23.29 2.94
N GLY A 130 1.27 -23.39 1.69
CA GLY A 130 2.52 -22.76 1.25
C GLY A 130 2.50 -21.23 1.38
N HIS A 131 1.36 -20.59 1.11
CA HIS A 131 1.20 -19.15 1.30
C HIS A 131 1.25 -18.75 2.78
N LYS A 132 0.63 -19.53 3.67
CA LYS A 132 0.74 -19.33 5.13
C LYS A 132 2.21 -19.44 5.57
N ASP A 133 2.90 -20.49 5.16
CA ASP A 133 4.31 -20.71 5.53
C ASP A 133 5.20 -19.56 5.01
N ALA A 134 4.93 -19.07 3.80
CA ALA A 134 5.61 -17.92 3.24
C ALA A 134 5.31 -16.62 4.03
N PHE A 135 4.08 -16.44 4.52
CA PHE A 135 3.73 -15.29 5.37
C PHE A 135 4.49 -15.31 6.70
N TYR A 136 4.54 -16.44 7.38
CA TYR A 136 5.34 -16.55 8.63
C TYR A 136 6.83 -16.37 8.37
N PHE A 137 7.34 -16.90 7.25
CA PHE A 137 8.73 -16.69 6.86
C PHE A 137 9.05 -15.20 6.67
N ILE A 138 8.19 -14.41 6.01
CA ILE A 138 8.42 -12.96 5.91
C ILE A 138 8.32 -12.26 7.26
N CYS A 139 7.49 -12.72 8.20
CA CYS A 139 7.47 -12.19 9.56
C CYS A 139 8.81 -12.40 10.29
N ASP A 140 9.47 -13.53 10.08
CA ASP A 140 10.80 -13.79 10.65
C ASP A 140 11.87 -12.90 9.98
N LEU A 141 11.83 -12.74 8.66
CA LEU A 141 12.71 -11.80 7.94
C LEU A 141 12.55 -10.35 8.41
N VAL A 142 11.34 -9.93 8.81
CA VAL A 142 11.08 -8.61 9.41
C VAL A 142 11.78 -8.47 10.76
N LYS A 143 11.67 -9.48 11.64
CA LYS A 143 12.35 -9.50 12.96
C LYS A 143 13.86 -9.39 12.80
N ASP A 144 14.42 -10.13 11.86
CA ASP A 144 15.85 -10.17 11.56
C ASP A 144 16.33 -8.97 10.74
N ARG A 145 15.43 -8.09 10.32
CA ARG A 145 15.69 -6.95 9.42
C ARG A 145 16.45 -7.34 8.15
N THR A 146 16.19 -8.54 7.64
CA THR A 146 16.89 -9.09 6.47
C THR A 146 16.65 -8.21 5.23
N PRO A 147 17.70 -7.78 4.52
CA PRO A 147 17.55 -6.99 3.30
C PRO A 147 16.83 -7.78 2.20
N LEU A 148 15.99 -7.09 1.42
CA LEU A 148 15.41 -7.70 0.21
C LEU A 148 16.52 -8.02 -0.78
N SER A 149 16.48 -9.23 -1.32
CA SER A 149 17.45 -9.72 -2.31
C SER A 149 16.81 -10.78 -3.18
N GLU A 150 17.42 -11.09 -4.32
CA GLU A 150 16.98 -12.20 -5.17
C GLU A 150 16.91 -13.53 -4.42
N THR A 151 17.83 -13.76 -3.48
CA THR A 151 17.81 -14.97 -2.63
C THR A 151 16.55 -15.00 -1.76
N VAL A 152 16.19 -13.90 -1.11
CA VAL A 152 14.96 -13.79 -0.31
C VAL A 152 13.73 -14.01 -1.18
N ILE A 153 13.67 -13.39 -2.36
CA ILE A 153 12.57 -13.56 -3.32
C ILE A 153 12.42 -15.04 -3.72
N LYS A 154 13.51 -15.72 -4.04
CA LYS A 154 13.52 -17.15 -4.37
C LYS A 154 13.08 -18.03 -3.21
N GLN A 155 13.46 -17.68 -1.97
CA GLN A 155 13.00 -18.39 -0.76
C GLN A 155 11.50 -18.24 -0.54
N ILE A 156 10.96 -17.00 -0.63
CA ILE A 156 9.52 -16.75 -0.55
C ILE A 156 8.78 -17.56 -1.63
N HIS A 157 9.25 -17.47 -2.88
CA HIS A 157 8.64 -18.22 -3.97
C HIS A 157 8.69 -19.75 -3.77
N SER A 158 9.74 -20.27 -3.15
CA SER A 158 9.86 -21.71 -2.90
C SER A 158 8.80 -22.23 -1.92
N LEU A 159 8.32 -21.41 -1.02
CA LEU A 159 7.22 -21.71 -0.10
C LEU A 159 5.86 -21.57 -0.81
N VAL A 160 5.69 -20.49 -1.58
CA VAL A 160 4.47 -20.24 -2.36
C VAL A 160 4.17 -21.35 -3.35
N LEU A 161 5.18 -21.90 -4.00
CA LEU A 161 5.05 -22.93 -5.04
C LEU A 161 5.39 -24.34 -4.50
N ALA A 162 4.87 -24.66 -3.33
CA ALA A 162 5.15 -25.92 -2.63
C ALA A 162 4.71 -27.17 -3.42
N ASP A 163 3.69 -27.03 -4.28
CA ASP A 163 3.14 -28.10 -5.12
C ASP A 163 4.00 -28.47 -6.35
N LYS A 164 5.01 -27.66 -6.71
CA LYS A 164 5.87 -27.84 -7.88
C LYS A 164 7.37 -27.88 -7.50
N PRO A 165 7.87 -28.98 -6.95
CA PRO A 165 9.21 -29.07 -6.35
C PRO A 165 10.36 -28.71 -7.31
N LEU A 166 10.20 -28.90 -8.63
CA LEU A 166 11.22 -28.61 -9.64
C LEU A 166 11.31 -27.14 -10.05
N ASP A 167 10.23 -26.38 -9.84
CA ASP A 167 10.10 -25.00 -10.27
C ASP A 167 10.21 -23.99 -9.10
N ARG A 168 10.02 -24.46 -7.88
CA ARG A 168 10.02 -23.61 -6.70
C ARG A 168 11.37 -22.94 -6.44
N GLY A 169 11.37 -21.61 -6.30
CA GLY A 169 12.57 -20.82 -6.05
C GLY A 169 13.52 -20.72 -7.25
N VAL A 170 13.11 -21.19 -8.44
CA VAL A 170 13.94 -21.21 -9.64
C VAL A 170 13.33 -20.30 -10.70
N TYR A 171 14.15 -19.42 -11.28
CA TYR A 171 13.71 -18.60 -12.41
C TYR A 171 13.40 -19.48 -13.62
N ARG A 172 12.31 -19.11 -14.32
CA ARG A 172 11.88 -19.86 -15.51
C ARG A 172 12.93 -19.83 -16.62
N ARG A 173 13.01 -20.94 -17.32
CA ARG A 173 13.92 -21.13 -18.47
C ARG A 173 13.19 -21.11 -19.81
N VAL A 174 11.86 -20.96 -19.76
CA VAL A 174 10.99 -20.93 -20.94
C VAL A 174 10.23 -19.62 -21.01
N PRO A 175 9.91 -19.13 -22.21
CA PRO A 175 8.99 -18.01 -22.37
C PRO A 175 7.62 -18.36 -21.80
N VAL A 176 6.97 -17.37 -21.19
CA VAL A 176 5.57 -17.47 -20.71
C VAL A 176 4.76 -16.33 -21.29
N ARG A 177 3.45 -16.49 -21.32
CA ARG A 177 2.50 -15.45 -21.71
C ARG A 177 1.52 -15.23 -20.59
N ILE A 178 1.28 -13.96 -20.22
CA ILE A 178 0.25 -13.58 -19.25
C ILE A 178 -1.02 -13.25 -20.03
N MET A 179 -2.09 -14.01 -19.78
CA MET A 179 -3.38 -13.78 -20.44
C MET A 179 -3.93 -12.42 -20.03
N GLY A 180 -4.24 -11.58 -21.03
CA GLY A 180 -4.77 -10.23 -20.82
C GLY A 180 -3.71 -9.13 -20.61
N ALA A 181 -2.43 -9.47 -20.46
CA ALA A 181 -1.37 -8.46 -20.40
C ALA A 181 -1.13 -7.82 -21.78
N LYS A 182 -0.82 -6.50 -21.78
CA LYS A 182 -0.51 -5.75 -23.01
C LYS A 182 0.84 -6.10 -23.61
N GLN A 183 1.76 -6.58 -22.79
CA GLN A 183 3.12 -6.94 -23.20
C GLN A 183 3.49 -8.33 -22.66
N ASP A 184 4.21 -9.09 -23.46
CA ASP A 184 4.77 -10.35 -22.98
C ASP A 184 5.90 -10.08 -21.96
N PRO A 185 6.04 -10.95 -20.92
CA PRO A 185 7.14 -10.87 -19.98
C PRO A 185 8.52 -10.97 -20.66
N VAL A 186 9.55 -10.51 -19.96
CA VAL A 186 10.92 -10.55 -20.51
C VAL A 186 11.34 -11.96 -20.90
N GLN A 187 12.22 -12.06 -21.90
CA GLN A 187 12.78 -13.37 -22.31
C GLN A 187 13.61 -13.99 -21.17
N PRO A 188 13.65 -15.31 -21.03
CA PRO A 188 14.30 -15.99 -19.91
C PRO A 188 15.74 -15.56 -19.66
N TYR A 189 16.53 -15.32 -20.69
CA TYR A 189 17.94 -14.89 -20.58
C TYR A 189 18.10 -13.46 -20.04
N LEU A 190 17.03 -12.67 -19.99
CA LEU A 190 17.02 -11.31 -19.44
C LEU A 190 16.53 -11.26 -17.97
N ILE A 191 16.04 -12.36 -17.41
CA ILE A 191 15.47 -12.36 -16.06
C ILE A 191 16.52 -11.97 -15.02
N GLU A 192 17.66 -12.65 -14.98
CA GLU A 192 18.72 -12.36 -13.99
C GLU A 192 19.22 -10.91 -14.06
N PRO A 193 19.64 -10.36 -15.22
CA PRO A 193 20.06 -8.96 -15.28
C PRO A 193 18.93 -8.00 -14.90
N LYS A 194 17.67 -8.25 -15.28
CA LYS A 194 16.54 -7.40 -14.93
C LYS A 194 16.19 -7.45 -13.44
N MET A 195 16.29 -8.60 -12.81
CA MET A 195 16.10 -8.74 -11.37
C MET A 195 17.21 -8.03 -10.59
N ASN A 196 18.46 -8.13 -11.05
CA ASN A 196 19.58 -7.39 -10.45
C ASN A 196 19.36 -5.89 -10.54
N ASP A 197 19.02 -5.37 -11.74
CA ASP A 197 18.71 -3.94 -11.95
C ASP A 197 17.57 -3.49 -11.02
N LEU A 198 16.51 -4.31 -10.89
CA LEU A 198 15.37 -4.01 -10.03
C LEU A 198 15.79 -3.91 -8.55
N MET A 199 16.61 -4.84 -8.07
CA MET A 199 17.11 -4.81 -6.68
C MET A 199 17.98 -3.59 -6.42
N GLN A 200 18.85 -3.20 -7.35
CA GLN A 200 19.68 -2.01 -7.25
C GLN A 200 18.84 -0.73 -7.22
N GLN A 201 17.86 -0.61 -8.12
CA GLN A 201 16.94 0.53 -8.16
C GLN A 201 16.13 0.65 -6.87
N TYR A 202 15.58 -0.46 -6.39
CA TYR A 202 14.83 -0.49 -5.15
C TYR A 202 15.68 -0.07 -3.94
N ALA A 203 16.91 -0.55 -3.84
CA ALA A 203 17.81 -0.26 -2.72
C ALA A 203 18.20 1.22 -2.62
N THR A 204 18.24 1.95 -3.75
CA THR A 204 18.61 3.37 -3.82
C THR A 204 17.42 4.32 -3.87
N ASP A 205 16.20 3.81 -3.89
CA ASP A 205 15.00 4.64 -3.96
C ASP A 205 14.65 5.21 -2.57
N GLU A 206 14.67 6.53 -2.42
CA GLU A 206 14.36 7.26 -1.19
C GLU A 206 12.93 7.82 -1.14
N ARG A 207 12.11 7.57 -2.17
CA ARG A 207 10.73 8.06 -2.21
C ARG A 207 9.86 7.43 -1.12
N ASN A 208 8.62 7.93 -1.03
CA ASN A 208 7.61 7.35 -0.14
C ASN A 208 7.47 5.83 -0.36
N ILE A 209 7.32 5.07 0.73
CA ILE A 209 7.26 3.60 0.69
C ILE A 209 6.18 3.07 -0.25
N VAL A 210 5.01 3.71 -0.31
CA VAL A 210 3.90 3.28 -1.17
C VAL A 210 4.27 3.39 -2.65
N GLU A 211 4.94 4.49 -3.03
CA GLU A 211 5.40 4.69 -4.41
C GLU A 211 6.51 3.70 -4.80
N LYS A 212 7.48 3.48 -3.90
CA LYS A 212 8.53 2.48 -4.08
C LYS A 212 7.97 1.09 -4.32
N LEU A 213 7.01 0.68 -3.48
CA LEU A 213 6.42 -0.65 -3.55
C LEU A 213 5.52 -0.83 -4.76
N ALA A 214 4.82 0.22 -5.20
CA ALA A 214 4.06 0.18 -6.45
C ALA A 214 4.99 -0.05 -7.65
N ASP A 215 6.10 0.68 -7.72
CA ASP A 215 7.07 0.54 -8.80
C ASP A 215 7.79 -0.81 -8.76
N LEU A 216 8.20 -1.27 -7.57
CA LEU A 216 8.79 -2.60 -7.37
C LEU A 216 7.84 -3.71 -7.85
N HIS A 217 6.56 -3.62 -7.47
CA HIS A 217 5.57 -4.64 -7.82
C HIS A 217 5.28 -4.68 -9.31
N ILE A 218 5.08 -3.51 -9.94
CA ILE A 218 4.85 -3.42 -11.39
C ILE A 218 6.06 -3.96 -12.15
N ALA A 219 7.28 -3.60 -11.75
CA ALA A 219 8.49 -4.06 -12.42
C ALA A 219 8.70 -5.57 -12.21
N PHE A 220 8.48 -6.09 -11.00
CA PHE A 220 8.57 -7.52 -10.71
C PHE A 220 7.59 -8.34 -11.55
N GLU A 221 6.32 -7.92 -11.64
CA GLU A 221 5.31 -8.58 -12.45
C GLU A 221 5.59 -8.45 -13.96
N SER A 222 6.17 -7.35 -14.41
CA SER A 222 6.60 -7.19 -15.80
C SER A 222 7.77 -8.10 -16.18
N ILE A 223 8.70 -8.35 -15.26
CA ILE A 223 9.77 -9.34 -15.45
C ILE A 223 9.18 -10.74 -15.45
N HIS A 224 8.25 -11.01 -14.54
CA HIS A 224 7.58 -12.30 -14.35
C HIS A 224 8.58 -13.45 -14.26
N PRO A 225 9.46 -13.43 -13.22
CA PRO A 225 10.67 -14.24 -13.21
C PRO A 225 10.42 -15.76 -13.06
N PHE A 226 9.27 -16.17 -12.56
CA PHE A 226 8.94 -17.56 -12.30
C PHE A 226 7.90 -18.12 -13.29
N ILE A 227 7.80 -19.44 -13.33
CA ILE A 227 6.83 -20.13 -14.21
C ILE A 227 5.38 -19.96 -13.71
N ASP A 228 5.19 -19.80 -12.39
CA ASP A 228 3.91 -19.63 -11.68
C ASP A 228 4.20 -18.95 -10.34
N GLY A 229 3.18 -18.47 -9.61
CA GLY A 229 3.31 -17.92 -8.26
C GLY A 229 3.91 -16.51 -8.18
N ASN A 230 4.11 -15.82 -9.31
CA ASN A 230 4.66 -14.45 -9.31
C ASN A 230 3.77 -13.49 -8.51
N GLY A 231 2.46 -13.42 -8.78
CA GLY A 231 1.54 -12.54 -8.09
C GLY A 231 1.52 -12.74 -6.57
N ARG A 232 1.46 -13.98 -6.10
CA ARG A 232 1.52 -14.32 -4.67
C ARG A 232 2.84 -13.89 -4.04
N THR A 233 3.95 -14.18 -4.71
CA THR A 233 5.30 -13.76 -4.29
C THR A 233 5.43 -12.24 -4.24
N GLY A 234 4.97 -11.53 -5.28
CA GLY A 234 5.00 -10.07 -5.34
C GLY A 234 4.22 -9.42 -4.19
N ARG A 235 3.01 -9.91 -3.88
CA ARG A 235 2.21 -9.42 -2.75
C ARG A 235 2.87 -9.71 -1.38
N LEU A 236 3.57 -10.83 -1.23
CA LEU A 236 4.36 -11.12 -0.02
C LEU A 236 5.57 -10.19 0.11
N ILE A 237 6.27 -9.88 -0.99
CA ILE A 237 7.38 -8.91 -1.01
C ILE A 237 6.90 -7.52 -0.57
N ILE A 238 5.73 -7.05 -1.05
CA ILE A 238 5.14 -5.79 -0.61
C ILE A 238 4.95 -5.79 0.90
N ASN A 239 4.35 -6.84 1.46
CA ASN A 239 4.10 -6.94 2.88
C ASN A 239 5.37 -7.07 3.72
N LEU A 240 6.39 -7.79 3.23
CA LEU A 240 7.72 -7.82 3.86
C LEU A 240 8.28 -6.41 4.02
N GLU A 241 8.29 -5.63 2.95
CA GLU A 241 8.90 -4.30 2.96
C GLU A 241 8.05 -3.26 3.72
N LEU A 242 6.71 -3.36 3.68
CA LEU A 242 5.83 -2.55 4.53
C LEU A 242 6.12 -2.80 6.02
N MET A 243 6.15 -4.06 6.44
CA MET A 243 6.40 -4.42 7.83
C MET A 243 7.81 -4.04 8.29
N LYS A 244 8.83 -4.19 7.45
CA LYS A 244 10.21 -3.71 7.74
C LYS A 244 10.28 -2.19 7.93
N ALA A 245 9.46 -1.44 7.20
CA ALA A 245 9.32 0.01 7.35
C ALA A 245 8.40 0.41 8.52
N GLY A 246 7.92 -0.56 9.32
CA GLY A 246 7.06 -0.34 10.48
C GLY A 246 5.60 -0.05 10.14
N TYR A 247 5.16 -0.33 8.91
CA TYR A 247 3.76 -0.26 8.53
C TYR A 247 3.06 -1.61 8.72
N PRO A 248 1.74 -1.62 8.95
CA PRO A 248 0.99 -2.86 8.93
C PRO A 248 0.93 -3.47 7.51
N PRO A 249 0.81 -4.81 7.40
CA PRO A 249 0.65 -5.46 6.11
C PRO A 249 -0.73 -5.15 5.49
N ILE A 250 -0.82 -5.17 4.16
CA ILE A 250 -2.04 -4.95 3.40
C ILE A 250 -2.54 -6.23 2.75
N ASP A 251 -3.86 -6.34 2.61
CA ASP A 251 -4.55 -7.47 1.98
C ASP A 251 -5.44 -6.98 0.85
N ILE A 252 -4.96 -7.10 -0.39
CA ILE A 252 -5.74 -6.78 -1.59
C ILE A 252 -6.87 -7.80 -1.72
N LYS A 253 -8.11 -7.35 -1.62
CA LYS A 253 -9.28 -8.22 -1.62
C LYS A 253 -9.54 -8.82 -3.01
N PHE A 254 -9.95 -10.08 -3.03
CA PHE A 254 -10.35 -10.77 -4.27
C PHE A 254 -11.44 -10.00 -5.04
N THR A 255 -12.33 -9.31 -4.34
CA THR A 255 -13.36 -8.45 -4.95
C THR A 255 -12.78 -7.30 -5.77
N ASP A 256 -11.56 -6.86 -5.47
CA ASP A 256 -10.85 -5.79 -6.19
C ASP A 256 -9.89 -6.33 -7.26
N ARG A 257 -9.95 -7.64 -7.56
CA ARG A 257 -9.05 -8.31 -8.52
C ARG A 257 -8.94 -7.59 -9.86
N MET A 258 -10.07 -7.17 -10.43
CA MET A 258 -10.05 -6.48 -11.73
C MET A 258 -9.34 -5.14 -11.65
N ARG A 259 -9.66 -4.34 -10.63
CA ARG A 259 -8.98 -3.06 -10.36
C ARG A 259 -7.47 -3.26 -10.13
N TYR A 260 -7.09 -4.31 -9.41
CA TYR A 260 -5.69 -4.64 -9.18
C TYR A 260 -4.96 -4.98 -10.48
N TYR A 261 -5.57 -5.76 -11.36
CA TYR A 261 -4.96 -6.06 -12.66
C TYR A 261 -4.88 -4.84 -13.58
N ASP A 262 -5.92 -4.02 -13.63
CA ASP A 262 -5.92 -2.77 -14.40
C ASP A 262 -4.83 -1.79 -13.92
N ALA A 263 -4.50 -1.84 -12.63
CA ALA A 263 -3.47 -0.97 -12.03
C ALA A 263 -2.04 -1.26 -12.52
N PHE A 264 -1.74 -2.45 -13.06
CA PHE A 264 -0.43 -2.73 -13.66
C PHE A 264 -0.15 -1.88 -14.91
N ASP A 265 -1.19 -1.45 -15.60
CA ASP A 265 -1.07 -0.57 -16.77
C ASP A 265 -0.94 0.91 -16.40
N HIS A 266 -1.22 1.28 -15.14
CA HIS A 266 -1.33 2.66 -14.68
C HIS A 266 -0.70 2.84 -13.29
N ARG A 267 0.58 3.23 -13.27
CA ARG A 267 1.34 3.44 -12.02
C ARG A 267 0.56 4.21 -10.94
N SER A 268 -0.11 5.29 -11.33
CA SER A 268 -0.90 6.12 -10.40
C SER A 268 -2.04 5.36 -9.73
N GLU A 269 -2.67 4.42 -10.45
CA GLU A 269 -3.72 3.58 -9.89
C GLU A 269 -3.17 2.51 -8.95
N MET A 270 -1.97 1.97 -9.20
CA MET A 270 -1.30 1.04 -8.28
C MET A 270 -0.90 1.76 -6.98
N VAL A 271 -0.31 2.95 -7.08
CA VAL A 271 0.01 3.79 -5.90
C VAL A 271 -1.25 4.09 -5.10
N LYS A 272 -2.34 4.48 -5.77
CA LYS A 272 -3.61 4.78 -5.13
C LYS A 272 -4.22 3.55 -4.47
N LEU A 273 -4.19 2.40 -5.12
CA LEU A 273 -4.68 1.14 -4.59
C LEU A 273 -3.96 0.77 -3.29
N PHE A 274 -2.63 0.75 -3.31
CA PHE A 274 -1.82 0.45 -2.12
C PHE A 274 -2.04 1.47 -1.01
N ALA A 275 -2.12 2.76 -1.35
CA ALA A 275 -2.37 3.81 -0.39
C ALA A 275 -3.75 3.67 0.29
N GLU A 276 -4.80 3.32 -0.44
CA GLU A 276 -6.14 3.11 0.12
C GLU A 276 -6.15 1.93 1.09
N TYR A 277 -5.55 0.80 0.71
CA TYR A 277 -5.44 -0.37 1.58
C TYR A 277 -4.61 -0.08 2.84
N LEU A 278 -3.47 0.58 2.69
CA LEU A 278 -2.60 0.93 3.81
C LEU A 278 -3.26 1.95 4.74
N ASN A 279 -3.91 2.98 4.20
CA ASN A 279 -4.61 3.99 4.98
C ASN A 279 -5.72 3.37 5.85
N LYS A 280 -6.51 2.44 5.27
CA LYS A 280 -7.54 1.70 5.99
C LYS A 280 -6.94 0.78 7.05
N ARG A 281 -5.81 0.14 6.74
CA ARG A 281 -5.16 -0.78 7.68
C ARG A 281 -4.55 -0.03 8.87
N LEU A 282 -4.01 1.16 8.65
CA LEU A 282 -3.55 2.03 9.73
C LEU A 282 -4.69 2.44 10.67
N ASP A 283 -5.90 2.74 10.16
CA ASP A 283 -7.06 3.00 11.02
C ASP A 283 -7.35 1.83 11.97
N GLN A 284 -7.34 0.61 11.45
CA GLN A 284 -7.55 -0.60 12.26
C GLN A 284 -6.49 -0.77 13.36
N TYR A 285 -5.22 -0.46 13.06
CA TYR A 285 -4.15 -0.54 14.05
C TYR A 285 -4.26 0.56 15.12
N LEU A 286 -4.65 1.77 14.71
CA LEU A 286 -4.92 2.86 15.64
C LEU A 286 -6.10 2.55 16.56
N GLU A 287 -7.20 1.98 16.04
CA GLU A 287 -8.34 1.53 16.85
C GLU A 287 -7.94 0.48 17.89
N VAL A 288 -7.15 -0.53 17.50
CA VAL A 288 -6.68 -1.57 18.44
C VAL A 288 -5.84 -0.97 19.56
N THR A 289 -4.97 -0.01 19.25
CA THR A 289 -4.12 0.64 20.27
C THR A 289 -4.91 1.56 21.20
N ASP A 290 -6.04 2.14 20.77
CA ASP A 290 -6.92 2.97 21.62
C ASP A 290 -7.68 2.15 22.68
N TYR A 291 -8.19 0.96 22.30
CA TYR A 291 -8.93 0.09 23.21
C TYR A 291 -8.10 -0.44 24.40
N MET A 292 -6.78 -0.33 24.32
CA MET A 292 -5.86 -0.90 25.31
C MET A 292 -5.27 0.14 26.28
N GLU A 293 -5.59 1.44 26.10
CA GLU A 293 -5.20 2.52 27.01
C GLU A 293 -6.27 2.82 28.07
N GLY A 294 -7.44 2.21 28.02
CA GLY A 294 -8.56 2.31 28.97
C GLY A 294 -8.62 1.14 29.92
#